data_7194866c3c75d2fb01eb23e9b8cb18a8
#
_entry.id   7194866c3c75d2fb01eb23e9b8cb18a8
#
_cell.length_a   1.000
_cell.length_b   1.000
_cell.length_c   1.000
_cell.angle_alpha   90.00
_cell.angle_beta   90.00
_cell.angle_gamma   90.00
#
_symmetry.space_group_name_H-M   'P 1'
#
loop_
_entity.id
_entity.type
_entity.pdbx_description
1 polymer ?
#
loop_
_entity_poly.entity_id
_entity_poly.type
_entity_poly.pdbx_seq_one_letter_code
_entity_poly.pdbx_strand_id
1 'polypeptide(L)'
;KNFKKTKNDSYIGIVPIVMKEKKHQTVSAQFIGLNKDEYIYKNLEVVSGRKAKHNDEIAVDQILWNRGYRLGDKVTLNGSDQKYKIVGFLKNAKINIAPIAYGTMATWKKLRPMAPNVEASGIISKKNLDFKAKNVKSYDKQTFINKLPGYTAQNSTFELMIGFLFVISLIVIAVFLYILTIQKMPNYAVLRAQGIPSKTLIGATLSQSLILVILGTVLAYLLMLLTVSVMPATVPIDFAPWIMISTFVGMILMGAIGGLIPIRSILKVDPSKAV
;
A
#
# COMPACT_ATOMS: atom_id res chain seq x y z
N LYS A 1 -3.69 38.08 7.78
CA LYS A 1 -3.80 38.25 6.30
C LYS A 1 -4.71 37.19 5.79
N ASN A 2 -5.84 37.55 5.19
CA ASN A 2 -6.78 36.59 4.60
C ASN A 2 -6.10 35.92 3.40
N PHE A 3 -6.15 34.57 3.36
CA PHE A 3 -5.70 33.81 2.21
C PHE A 3 -6.60 34.09 1.02
N LYS A 4 -6.01 34.57 -0.09
CA LYS A 4 -6.75 34.86 -1.31
C LYS A 4 -6.83 33.56 -2.12
N LYS A 5 -7.97 32.88 -2.02
CA LYS A 5 -8.28 31.61 -2.72
C LYS A 5 -8.19 31.77 -4.23
N THR A 6 -7.55 30.83 -4.91
CA THR A 6 -7.49 30.73 -6.36
C THR A 6 -8.30 29.53 -6.86
N LYS A 7 -8.50 29.41 -8.19
CA LYS A 7 -9.17 28.24 -8.79
C LYS A 7 -8.43 26.90 -8.55
N ASN A 8 -7.16 26.97 -8.13
CA ASN A 8 -6.33 25.81 -7.85
C ASN A 8 -6.39 25.34 -6.40
N ASP A 9 -7.13 26.07 -5.55
CA ASP A 9 -7.20 25.85 -4.11
C ASP A 9 -8.55 25.27 -3.74
N SER A 10 -8.55 24.32 -2.80
CA SER A 10 -9.77 23.78 -2.19
C SER A 10 -9.66 23.84 -0.68
N TYR A 11 -10.68 24.37 -0.04
CA TYR A 11 -10.87 24.26 1.39
C TYR A 11 -11.39 22.88 1.74
N ILE A 12 -10.79 22.26 2.74
CA ILE A 12 -11.25 20.97 3.26
C ILE A 12 -11.59 21.10 4.74
N GLY A 13 -12.72 20.55 5.11
CA GLY A 13 -13.10 20.37 6.50
C GLY A 13 -13.03 18.89 6.83
N ILE A 14 -12.15 18.45 7.73
CA ILE A 14 -12.00 17.05 8.13
C ILE A 14 -12.46 16.90 9.56
N VAL A 15 -13.28 15.88 9.83
CA VAL A 15 -13.69 15.49 11.19
C VAL A 15 -13.95 13.99 11.25
N PRO A 16 -13.47 13.30 12.31
CA PRO A 16 -13.82 11.90 12.53
C PRO A 16 -15.32 11.80 12.86
N ILE A 17 -15.95 10.78 12.29
CA ILE A 17 -17.37 10.51 12.52
C ILE A 17 -17.60 9.04 12.82
N VAL A 18 -18.68 8.80 13.54
CA VAL A 18 -19.27 7.47 13.72
C VAL A 18 -20.61 7.46 13.01
N MET A 19 -20.72 6.67 11.95
CA MET A 19 -21.95 6.48 11.19
C MET A 19 -22.77 5.36 11.81
N LYS A 20 -24.04 5.62 12.07
CA LYS A 20 -24.99 4.63 12.60
C LYS A 20 -26.27 4.61 11.76
N GLU A 21 -26.70 3.42 11.42
CA GLU A 21 -27.99 3.14 10.81
C GLU A 21 -28.65 1.97 11.55
N LYS A 22 -29.98 1.96 11.66
CA LYS A 22 -30.72 0.98 12.49
C LYS A 22 -30.48 -0.48 12.07
N LYS A 23 -30.22 -0.74 10.78
CA LYS A 23 -30.10 -2.08 10.20
C LYS A 23 -28.66 -2.55 10.01
N HIS A 24 -27.68 -1.67 10.16
CA HIS A 24 -26.28 -1.97 9.84
C HIS A 24 -25.35 -1.75 11.03
N GLN A 25 -24.18 -2.38 10.99
CA GLN A 25 -23.15 -2.17 12.00
C GLN A 25 -22.65 -0.73 11.97
N THR A 26 -22.36 -0.20 13.15
CA THR A 26 -21.75 1.12 13.31
C THR A 26 -20.39 1.17 12.61
N VAL A 27 -20.15 2.21 11.83
CA VAL A 27 -18.93 2.39 11.06
C VAL A 27 -18.20 3.66 11.49
N SER A 28 -16.95 3.51 11.93
CA SER A 28 -16.04 4.66 12.09
C SER A 28 -15.55 5.10 10.72
N ALA A 29 -15.69 6.39 10.43
CA ALA A 29 -15.38 7.01 9.16
C ALA A 29 -14.76 8.40 9.34
N GLN A 30 -14.24 8.99 8.27
CA GLN A 30 -13.86 10.40 8.22
C GLN A 30 -14.92 11.16 7.42
N PHE A 31 -15.37 12.29 7.93
CA PHE A 31 -16.20 13.22 7.16
C PHE A 31 -15.31 14.28 6.53
N ILE A 32 -15.47 14.49 5.23
CA ILE A 32 -14.81 15.57 4.50
C ILE A 32 -15.86 16.52 3.92
N GLY A 33 -15.87 17.74 4.45
CA GLY A 33 -16.67 18.84 3.92
C GLY A 33 -15.95 19.53 2.77
N LEU A 34 -16.65 19.72 1.65
CA LEU A 34 -16.15 20.39 0.44
C LEU A 34 -17.13 21.42 -0.07
N ASN A 35 -16.62 22.40 -0.81
CA ASN A 35 -17.46 23.32 -1.59
C ASN A 35 -17.61 22.80 -3.03
N LYS A 36 -18.78 22.98 -3.62
CA LYS A 36 -19.17 22.42 -4.92
C LYS A 36 -18.37 22.98 -6.11
N ASP A 37 -17.90 24.21 -6.00
CA ASP A 37 -17.15 24.93 -7.02
C ASP A 37 -15.67 24.53 -7.08
N GLU A 38 -15.17 23.82 -6.06
CA GLU A 38 -13.77 23.48 -5.89
C GLU A 38 -13.35 22.26 -6.69
N TYR A 39 -12.07 22.21 -7.07
CA TYR A 39 -11.55 21.15 -7.94
C TYR A 39 -11.60 19.75 -7.30
N ILE A 40 -11.43 19.66 -5.97
CA ILE A 40 -11.52 18.34 -5.29
C ILE A 40 -12.92 17.77 -5.44
N TYR A 41 -13.97 18.57 -5.19
CA TYR A 41 -15.35 18.12 -5.37
C TYR A 41 -15.62 17.70 -6.82
N LYS A 42 -15.10 18.47 -7.80
CA LYS A 42 -15.28 18.16 -9.23
C LYS A 42 -14.62 16.86 -9.65
N ASN A 43 -13.49 16.52 -9.04
CA ASN A 43 -12.70 15.32 -9.35
C ASN A 43 -13.12 14.07 -8.55
N LEU A 44 -14.13 14.14 -7.68
CA LEU A 44 -14.66 12.94 -7.03
C LEU A 44 -15.25 11.99 -8.08
N GLU A 45 -14.78 10.75 -8.10
CA GLU A 45 -15.27 9.70 -9.01
C GLU A 45 -16.49 9.01 -8.40
N VAL A 46 -17.62 9.12 -9.06
CA VAL A 46 -18.88 8.51 -8.63
C VAL A 46 -19.04 7.15 -9.30
N VAL A 47 -19.19 6.10 -8.49
CA VAL A 47 -19.48 4.73 -8.97
C VAL A 47 -20.98 4.52 -9.15
N SER A 48 -21.78 5.05 -8.24
CA SER A 48 -23.25 4.93 -8.27
C SER A 48 -23.90 6.14 -7.59
N GLY A 49 -25.04 6.59 -8.12
CA GLY A 49 -25.73 7.75 -7.60
C GLY A 49 -25.12 9.07 -8.04
N ARG A 50 -24.93 10.00 -7.11
CA ARG A 50 -24.41 11.36 -7.37
C ARG A 50 -23.60 11.90 -6.19
N LYS A 51 -22.87 12.99 -6.43
CA LYS A 51 -22.17 13.75 -5.36
C LYS A 51 -23.19 14.45 -4.46
N ALA A 52 -22.85 14.59 -3.18
CA ALA A 52 -23.69 15.32 -2.21
C ALA A 52 -23.79 16.81 -2.57
N LYS A 53 -25.01 17.32 -2.68
CA LYS A 53 -25.28 18.72 -3.05
C LYS A 53 -25.95 19.50 -1.91
N HIS A 54 -26.65 18.85 -1.02
CA HIS A 54 -27.39 19.49 0.10
C HIS A 54 -26.75 19.13 1.45
N ASN A 55 -27.11 19.90 2.48
CA ASN A 55 -26.47 19.76 3.80
C ASN A 55 -26.93 18.52 4.57
N ASP A 56 -27.96 17.85 4.12
CA ASP A 56 -28.52 16.60 4.62
C ASP A 56 -28.11 15.38 3.77
N GLU A 57 -27.20 15.57 2.81
CA GLU A 57 -26.73 14.54 1.91
C GLU A 57 -25.25 14.22 2.15
N ILE A 58 -24.93 12.95 1.96
CA ILE A 58 -23.54 12.46 1.94
C ILE A 58 -23.31 11.53 0.76
N ALA A 59 -22.07 11.55 0.22
CA ALA A 59 -21.59 10.56 -0.71
C ALA A 59 -20.44 9.81 -0.02
N VAL A 60 -20.47 8.48 -0.05
CA VAL A 60 -19.62 7.62 0.78
C VAL A 60 -18.76 6.70 -0.06
N ASP A 61 -17.68 6.13 0.54
CA ASP A 61 -16.86 5.13 -0.15
C ASP A 61 -17.68 3.90 -0.55
N GLN A 62 -17.37 3.35 -1.72
CA GLN A 62 -18.03 2.15 -2.26
C GLN A 62 -17.92 0.91 -1.35
N ILE A 63 -16.96 0.87 -0.41
CA ILE A 63 -16.83 -0.23 0.56
C ILE A 63 -18.08 -0.38 1.43
N LEU A 64 -18.82 0.72 1.65
CA LEU A 64 -20.05 0.69 2.42
C LEU A 64 -21.18 -0.05 1.68
N TRP A 65 -21.14 -0.09 0.35
CA TRP A 65 -22.05 -0.95 -0.44
C TRP A 65 -21.87 -2.43 -0.05
N ASN A 66 -20.62 -2.89 0.09
CA ASN A 66 -20.33 -4.26 0.50
C ASN A 66 -20.73 -4.55 1.96
N ARG A 67 -20.88 -3.51 2.77
CA ARG A 67 -21.38 -3.60 4.16
C ARG A 67 -22.91 -3.48 4.26
N GLY A 68 -23.61 -3.50 3.13
CA GLY A 68 -25.08 -3.51 3.07
C GLY A 68 -25.74 -2.15 2.86
N TYR A 69 -25.02 -1.03 2.95
CA TYR A 69 -25.59 0.31 2.74
C TYR A 69 -26.04 0.50 1.28
N ARG A 70 -27.13 1.23 1.08
CA ARG A 70 -27.72 1.48 -0.24
C ARG A 70 -27.97 2.97 -0.46
N LEU A 71 -28.17 3.36 -1.74
CA LEU A 71 -28.62 4.70 -2.07
C LEU A 71 -29.98 4.98 -1.44
N GLY A 72 -30.10 6.13 -0.80
CA GLY A 72 -31.32 6.54 -0.11
C GLY A 72 -31.35 6.22 1.38
N ASP A 73 -30.43 5.39 1.88
CA ASP A 73 -30.34 5.09 3.31
C ASP A 73 -30.09 6.37 4.11
N LYS A 74 -30.71 6.42 5.29
CA LYS A 74 -30.58 7.54 6.22
C LYS A 74 -29.74 7.13 7.41
N VAL A 75 -28.58 7.76 7.56
CA VAL A 75 -27.62 7.53 8.64
C VAL A 75 -27.56 8.71 9.59
N THR A 76 -27.24 8.44 10.85
CA THR A 76 -26.89 9.47 11.82
C THR A 76 -25.37 9.55 11.96
N LEU A 77 -24.83 10.75 12.24
CA LEU A 77 -23.42 11.00 12.41
C LEU A 77 -23.16 11.46 13.84
N ASN A 78 -22.20 10.84 14.52
CA ASN A 78 -21.78 11.16 15.89
C ASN A 78 -22.93 11.19 16.92
N GLY A 79 -23.93 10.33 16.75
CA GLY A 79 -25.07 10.26 17.67
C GLY A 79 -26.05 11.45 17.61
N SER A 80 -25.90 12.32 16.60
CA SER A 80 -26.85 13.41 16.33
C SER A 80 -28.20 12.86 15.84
N ASP A 81 -29.29 13.49 16.22
CA ASP A 81 -30.63 13.17 15.71
C ASP A 81 -30.83 13.50 14.22
N GLN A 82 -29.94 14.33 13.68
CA GLN A 82 -30.00 14.69 12.26
C GLN A 82 -29.64 13.50 11.40
N LYS A 83 -30.54 13.19 10.46
CA LYS A 83 -30.35 12.13 9.47
C LYS A 83 -29.73 12.67 8.20
N TYR A 84 -28.76 11.97 7.67
CA TYR A 84 -28.08 12.26 6.41
C TYR A 84 -28.40 11.17 5.41
N LYS A 85 -28.81 11.56 4.20
CA LYS A 85 -29.15 10.64 3.13
C LYS A 85 -27.89 10.27 2.33
N ILE A 86 -27.66 8.98 2.11
CA ILE A 86 -26.61 8.49 1.20
C ILE A 86 -27.13 8.69 -0.24
N VAL A 87 -26.48 9.57 -0.99
CA VAL A 87 -26.85 9.92 -2.37
C VAL A 87 -25.88 9.43 -3.42
N GLY A 88 -24.73 8.91 -3.01
CA GLY A 88 -23.75 8.35 -3.94
C GLY A 88 -22.70 7.49 -3.26
N PHE A 89 -22.13 6.61 -4.08
CA PHE A 89 -20.97 5.81 -3.74
C PHE A 89 -19.78 6.27 -4.60
N LEU A 90 -18.63 6.48 -3.97
CA LEU A 90 -17.44 7.03 -4.58
C LEU A 90 -16.33 5.98 -4.63
N LYS A 91 -15.53 6.04 -5.68
CA LYS A 91 -14.37 5.18 -5.86
C LYS A 91 -13.19 5.68 -5.04
N ASN A 92 -12.49 4.77 -4.37
CA ASN A 92 -11.26 5.07 -3.60
C ASN A 92 -11.42 6.20 -2.55
N ALA A 93 -12.61 6.38 -2.00
CA ALA A 93 -12.90 7.39 -0.99
C ALA A 93 -12.53 6.89 0.43
N LYS A 94 -11.23 6.65 0.66
CA LYS A 94 -10.69 6.14 1.94
C LYS A 94 -9.46 6.93 2.37
N ILE A 95 -9.27 7.02 3.68
CA ILE A 95 -7.98 7.39 4.29
C ILE A 95 -7.53 6.19 5.10
N ASN A 96 -6.43 5.57 4.70
CA ASN A 96 -6.00 4.26 5.20
C ASN A 96 -7.13 3.23 5.01
N ILE A 97 -7.63 2.64 6.12
CA ILE A 97 -8.72 1.66 6.12
C ILE A 97 -10.08 2.33 6.37
N ALA A 98 -10.10 3.58 6.85
CA ALA A 98 -11.32 4.27 7.19
C ALA A 98 -12.04 4.82 5.94
N PRO A 99 -13.32 4.47 5.73
CA PRO A 99 -14.10 5.06 4.64
C PRO A 99 -14.31 6.56 4.88
N ILE A 100 -14.44 7.31 3.78
CA ILE A 100 -14.75 8.73 3.83
C ILE A 100 -16.22 8.93 3.45
N ALA A 101 -16.88 9.82 4.20
CA ALA A 101 -18.16 10.41 3.83
C ALA A 101 -17.92 11.85 3.38
N TYR A 102 -18.21 12.15 2.14
CA TYR A 102 -18.13 13.50 1.58
C TYR A 102 -19.47 14.21 1.69
N GLY A 103 -19.46 15.44 2.15
CA GLY A 103 -20.62 16.30 2.24
C GLY A 103 -20.26 17.76 2.02
N THR A 104 -21.15 18.67 2.40
CA THR A 104 -20.92 20.11 2.26
C THR A 104 -20.06 20.65 3.41
N MET A 105 -19.39 21.77 3.15
CA MET A 105 -18.64 22.49 4.18
C MET A 105 -19.56 22.97 5.32
N ALA A 106 -20.82 23.30 5.02
CA ALA A 106 -21.81 23.66 6.02
C ALA A 106 -22.13 22.51 6.97
N THR A 107 -22.23 21.28 6.44
CA THR A 107 -22.40 20.06 7.27
C THR A 107 -21.19 19.83 8.17
N TRP A 108 -19.98 20.00 7.64
CA TRP A 108 -18.77 19.89 8.44
C TRP A 108 -18.74 20.86 9.62
N LYS A 109 -19.13 22.13 9.41
CA LYS A 109 -19.22 23.15 10.47
C LYS A 109 -20.18 22.72 11.58
N LYS A 110 -21.31 22.09 11.24
CA LYS A 110 -22.28 21.54 12.21
C LYS A 110 -21.72 20.36 13.01
N LEU A 111 -20.95 19.48 12.34
CA LEU A 111 -20.35 18.32 12.99
C LEU A 111 -19.18 18.67 13.91
N ARG A 112 -18.70 19.92 13.88
CA ARG A 112 -17.60 20.42 14.70
C ARG A 112 -18.00 21.66 15.53
N PRO A 113 -18.86 21.51 16.54
CA PRO A 113 -19.39 22.65 17.30
C PRO A 113 -18.34 23.41 18.14
N MET A 114 -17.20 22.80 18.46
CA MET A 114 -16.19 23.37 19.37
C MET A 114 -15.25 24.43 18.76
N ALA A 115 -15.36 24.74 17.47
CA ALA A 115 -14.50 25.75 16.82
C ALA A 115 -15.28 26.60 15.81
N PRO A 116 -16.19 27.48 16.26
CA PRO A 116 -17.08 28.24 15.39
C PRO A 116 -16.35 29.20 14.43
N ASN A 117 -15.13 29.64 14.78
CA ASN A 117 -14.35 30.61 14.00
C ASN A 117 -13.38 29.97 13.00
N VAL A 118 -13.40 28.64 12.84
CA VAL A 118 -12.53 27.94 11.89
C VAL A 118 -13.28 27.71 10.58
N GLU A 119 -12.79 28.29 9.49
CA GLU A 119 -13.42 28.17 8.17
C GLU A 119 -13.13 26.83 7.48
N ALA A 120 -11.98 26.22 7.72
CA ALA A 120 -11.56 24.95 7.15
C ALA A 120 -10.51 24.27 8.03
N SER A 121 -10.38 22.94 7.93
CA SER A 121 -9.29 22.19 8.57
C SER A 121 -7.97 22.38 7.84
N GLY A 122 -8.01 22.64 6.55
CA GLY A 122 -6.84 22.84 5.71
C GLY A 122 -7.19 23.36 4.32
N ILE A 123 -6.15 23.71 3.59
CA ILE A 123 -6.23 24.15 2.20
C ILE A 123 -5.37 23.20 1.39
N ILE A 124 -5.92 22.62 0.34
CA ILE A 124 -5.17 21.81 -0.62
C ILE A 124 -5.04 22.61 -1.90
N SER A 125 -3.83 22.74 -2.41
CA SER A 125 -3.53 23.43 -3.66
C SER A 125 -2.81 22.54 -4.65
N LYS A 126 -3.08 22.74 -5.94
CA LYS A 126 -2.31 22.13 -7.03
C LYS A 126 -0.93 22.76 -7.24
N LYS A 127 -0.73 23.95 -6.71
CA LYS A 127 0.52 24.71 -6.81
C LYS A 127 1.19 24.80 -5.44
N ASN A 128 2.51 24.88 -5.43
CA ASN A 128 3.23 25.18 -4.20
C ASN A 128 2.75 26.53 -3.65
N LEU A 129 2.19 26.48 -2.45
CA LEU A 129 1.77 27.67 -1.72
C LEU A 129 2.90 28.06 -0.77
N ASP A 130 3.63 29.12 -1.10
CA ASP A 130 4.52 29.77 -0.14
C ASP A 130 3.69 30.74 0.73
N PHE A 131 2.88 30.13 1.61
CA PHE A 131 2.01 30.88 2.51
C PHE A 131 2.59 30.89 3.91
N LYS A 132 3.14 32.04 4.32
CA LYS A 132 3.66 32.29 5.67
C LYS A 132 2.60 33.01 6.49
N ALA A 133 1.85 32.31 7.33
CA ALA A 133 1.00 32.94 8.34
C ALA A 133 1.32 32.36 9.72
N LYS A 134 1.07 33.16 10.75
CA LYS A 134 1.21 32.74 12.15
C LYS A 134 0.27 31.53 12.37
N ASN A 135 0.79 30.38 12.77
CA ASN A 135 0.07 29.13 13.00
C ASN A 135 -0.40 28.34 11.76
N VAL A 136 0.08 28.66 10.55
CA VAL A 136 -0.17 27.86 9.35
C VAL A 136 1.16 27.33 8.82
N LYS A 137 1.24 26.04 8.58
CA LYS A 137 2.40 25.38 7.98
C LYS A 137 1.99 24.79 6.63
N SER A 138 2.75 25.12 5.60
CA SER A 138 2.62 24.50 4.29
C SER A 138 3.51 23.26 4.23
N TYR A 139 3.00 22.20 3.65
CA TYR A 139 3.72 20.95 3.42
C TYR A 139 3.49 20.51 1.98
N ASP A 140 4.53 20.02 1.33
CA ASP A 140 4.38 19.22 0.13
C ASP A 140 3.71 17.87 0.47
N LYS A 141 3.20 17.18 -0.56
CA LYS A 141 2.44 15.93 -0.40
C LYS A 141 3.22 14.88 0.40
N GLN A 142 4.50 14.67 0.07
CA GLN A 142 5.31 13.62 0.72
C GLN A 142 5.60 13.95 2.18
N THR A 143 5.97 15.20 2.46
CA THR A 143 6.21 15.66 3.83
C THR A 143 4.92 15.60 4.67
N PHE A 144 3.76 15.91 4.10
CA PHE A 144 2.48 15.78 4.79
C PHE A 144 2.19 14.32 5.16
N ILE A 145 2.35 13.39 4.20
CA ILE A 145 2.15 11.96 4.43
C ILE A 145 3.08 11.46 5.55
N ASN A 146 4.37 11.81 5.48
CA ASN A 146 5.35 11.39 6.49
C ASN A 146 5.06 11.94 7.89
N LYS A 147 4.30 13.03 7.99
CA LYS A 147 3.88 13.64 9.28
C LYS A 147 2.54 13.12 9.79
N LEU A 148 1.87 12.24 9.06
CA LEU A 148 0.67 11.58 9.58
C LEU A 148 1.02 10.75 10.81
N PRO A 149 0.23 10.84 11.90
CA PRO A 149 0.49 10.09 13.13
C PRO A 149 0.62 8.58 12.85
N GLY A 150 1.73 8.00 13.28
CA GLY A 150 2.01 6.57 13.13
C GLY A 150 2.49 6.13 11.75
N TYR A 151 2.36 6.93 10.69
CA TYR A 151 2.73 6.54 9.32
C TYR A 151 4.22 6.17 9.21
N THR A 152 5.10 7.07 9.65
CA THR A 152 6.56 6.84 9.57
C THR A 152 6.97 5.62 10.38
N ALA A 153 6.45 5.48 11.61
CA ALA A 153 6.76 4.32 12.46
C ALA A 153 6.29 3.01 11.83
N GLN A 154 5.08 2.98 11.29
CA GLN A 154 4.53 1.81 10.61
C GLN A 154 5.33 1.47 9.34
N ASN A 155 5.66 2.46 8.52
CA ASN A 155 6.42 2.27 7.29
C ASN A 155 7.82 1.72 7.59
N SER A 156 8.54 2.31 8.57
CA SER A 156 9.85 1.81 9.00
C SER A 156 9.78 0.38 9.54
N THR A 157 8.71 0.01 10.25
CA THR A 157 8.51 -1.36 10.71
C THR A 157 8.36 -2.32 9.53
N PHE A 158 7.58 -1.95 8.52
CA PHE A 158 7.44 -2.78 7.31
C PHE A 158 8.73 -2.88 6.51
N GLU A 159 9.47 -1.78 6.34
CA GLU A 159 10.78 -1.79 5.67
C GLU A 159 11.76 -2.72 6.37
N LEU A 160 11.81 -2.66 7.69
CA LEU A 160 12.66 -3.53 8.52
C LEU A 160 12.24 -5.00 8.39
N MET A 161 10.93 -5.28 8.45
CA MET A 161 10.40 -6.64 8.28
C MET A 161 10.74 -7.20 6.89
N ILE A 162 10.58 -6.42 5.83
CA ILE A 162 10.95 -6.81 4.47
C ILE A 162 12.45 -7.09 4.39
N GLY A 163 13.29 -6.23 4.99
CA GLY A 163 14.72 -6.43 5.05
C GLY A 163 15.10 -7.76 5.71
N PHE A 164 14.49 -8.07 6.86
CA PHE A 164 14.72 -9.37 7.52
C PHE A 164 14.25 -10.56 6.68
N LEU A 165 13.12 -10.46 5.99
CA LEU A 165 12.66 -11.50 5.10
C LEU A 165 13.64 -11.76 3.95
N PHE A 166 14.26 -10.72 3.39
CA PHE A 166 15.33 -10.87 2.40
C PHE A 166 16.56 -11.58 2.97
N VAL A 167 16.99 -11.22 4.18
CA VAL A 167 18.13 -11.88 4.85
C VAL A 167 17.83 -13.36 5.11
N ILE A 168 16.65 -13.67 5.63
CA ILE A 168 16.22 -15.06 5.87
C ILE A 168 16.19 -15.84 4.54
N SER A 169 15.61 -15.26 3.49
CA SER A 169 15.57 -15.87 2.15
C SER A 169 16.97 -16.14 1.61
N LEU A 170 17.91 -15.19 1.77
CA LEU A 170 19.30 -15.39 1.38
C LEU A 170 19.94 -16.58 2.10
N ILE A 171 19.76 -16.67 3.42
CA ILE A 171 20.32 -17.76 4.24
C ILE A 171 19.73 -19.11 3.78
N VAL A 172 18.41 -19.18 3.62
CA VAL A 172 17.72 -20.42 3.19
C VAL A 172 18.22 -20.85 1.80
N ILE A 173 18.27 -19.94 0.84
CA ILE A 173 18.78 -20.22 -0.51
C ILE A 173 20.23 -20.69 -0.46
N ALA A 174 21.08 -20.00 0.29
CA ALA A 174 22.49 -20.32 0.41
C ALA A 174 22.72 -21.71 1.00
N VAL A 175 22.03 -22.05 2.09
CA VAL A 175 22.14 -23.35 2.76
C VAL A 175 21.61 -24.46 1.83
N PHE A 176 20.47 -24.25 1.18
CA PHE A 176 19.90 -25.22 0.25
C PHE A 176 20.83 -25.49 -0.94
N LEU A 177 21.35 -24.45 -1.56
CA LEU A 177 22.31 -24.59 -2.67
C LEU A 177 23.62 -25.22 -2.22
N TYR A 178 24.08 -24.93 -1.01
CA TYR A 178 25.26 -25.56 -0.43
C TYR A 178 25.06 -27.07 -0.27
N ILE A 179 23.93 -27.50 0.29
CA ILE A 179 23.58 -28.94 0.44
C ILE A 179 23.51 -29.62 -0.92
N LEU A 180 22.82 -29.03 -1.90
CA LEU A 180 22.73 -29.58 -3.26
C LEU A 180 24.10 -29.72 -3.92
N THR A 181 25.00 -28.76 -3.68
CA THR A 181 26.38 -28.79 -4.22
C THR A 181 27.21 -29.88 -3.57
N ILE A 182 27.12 -30.04 -2.24
CA ILE A 182 27.85 -31.14 -1.54
C ILE A 182 27.36 -32.49 -2.05
N GLN A 183 26.09 -32.73 -2.25
CA GLN A 183 25.56 -33.96 -2.80
C GLN A 183 26.09 -34.29 -4.20
N LYS A 184 26.47 -33.26 -4.98
CA LYS A 184 27.05 -33.41 -6.33
C LYS A 184 28.59 -33.49 -6.33
N MET A 185 29.25 -33.30 -5.19
CA MET A 185 30.71 -33.28 -5.12
C MET A 185 31.38 -34.54 -5.70
N PRO A 186 30.88 -35.79 -5.45
CA PRO A 186 31.46 -37.00 -6.07
C PRO A 186 31.43 -36.92 -7.59
N ASN A 187 30.28 -36.51 -8.16
CA ASN A 187 30.16 -36.36 -9.62
C ASN A 187 31.07 -35.27 -10.17
N TYR A 188 31.27 -34.18 -9.44
CA TYR A 188 32.20 -33.12 -9.83
C TYR A 188 33.68 -33.61 -9.79
N ALA A 189 34.05 -34.47 -8.86
CA ALA A 189 35.35 -35.06 -8.81
C ALA A 189 35.65 -35.90 -10.06
N VAL A 190 34.70 -36.77 -10.47
CA VAL A 190 34.81 -37.56 -11.70
C VAL A 190 34.93 -36.68 -12.94
N LEU A 191 34.11 -35.64 -13.07
CA LEU A 191 34.17 -34.70 -14.19
C LEU A 191 35.48 -33.93 -14.23
N ARG A 192 36.03 -33.59 -13.09
CA ARG A 192 37.37 -32.99 -12.96
C ARG A 192 38.47 -33.94 -13.40
N ALA A 193 38.39 -35.21 -13.03
CA ALA A 193 39.35 -36.25 -13.49
C ALA A 193 39.30 -36.44 -15.00
N GLN A 194 38.13 -36.23 -15.64
CA GLN A 194 37.96 -36.23 -17.09
C GLN A 194 38.46 -34.94 -17.78
N GLY A 195 39.03 -33.98 -17.03
CA GLY A 195 39.58 -32.75 -17.57
C GLY A 195 38.61 -31.57 -17.69
N ILE A 196 37.36 -31.68 -17.20
CA ILE A 196 36.42 -30.57 -17.23
C ILE A 196 36.88 -29.45 -16.28
N PRO A 197 37.01 -28.19 -16.76
CA PRO A 197 37.53 -27.11 -15.96
C PRO A 197 36.52 -26.68 -14.87
N SER A 198 37.00 -26.26 -13.69
CA SER A 198 36.14 -25.81 -12.57
C SER A 198 35.18 -24.69 -12.96
N LYS A 199 35.58 -23.82 -13.89
CA LYS A 199 34.72 -22.71 -14.40
C LYS A 199 33.41 -23.23 -14.98
N THR A 200 33.45 -24.34 -15.72
CA THR A 200 32.23 -24.96 -16.30
C THR A 200 31.31 -25.49 -15.19
N LEU A 201 31.85 -26.14 -14.17
CA LEU A 201 31.09 -26.65 -13.04
C LEU A 201 30.45 -25.53 -12.20
N ILE A 202 31.21 -24.44 -11.98
CA ILE A 202 30.72 -23.24 -11.32
C ILE A 202 29.56 -22.62 -12.14
N GLY A 203 29.77 -22.44 -13.45
CA GLY A 203 28.73 -21.91 -14.35
C GLY A 203 27.45 -22.74 -14.33
N ALA A 204 27.57 -24.08 -14.39
CA ALA A 204 26.43 -24.97 -14.31
C ALA A 204 25.70 -24.87 -12.95
N THR A 205 26.42 -24.76 -11.84
CA THR A 205 25.84 -24.60 -10.51
C THR A 205 25.11 -23.27 -10.37
N LEU A 206 25.71 -22.16 -10.84
CA LEU A 206 25.07 -20.84 -10.82
C LEU A 206 23.83 -20.79 -11.71
N SER A 207 23.89 -21.34 -12.92
CA SER A 207 22.73 -21.43 -13.81
C SER A 207 21.59 -22.24 -13.19
N GLN A 208 21.92 -23.38 -12.58
CA GLN A 208 20.93 -24.18 -11.84
C GLN A 208 20.31 -23.38 -10.68
N SER A 209 21.11 -22.64 -9.91
CA SER A 209 20.65 -21.79 -8.81
C SER A 209 19.67 -20.73 -9.30
N LEU A 210 20.04 -20.04 -10.37
CA LEU A 210 19.19 -18.99 -10.96
C LEU A 210 17.86 -19.55 -11.49
N ILE A 211 17.90 -20.69 -12.18
CA ILE A 211 16.69 -21.35 -12.68
C ILE A 211 15.75 -21.70 -11.51
N LEU A 212 16.29 -22.29 -10.44
CA LEU A 212 15.48 -22.63 -9.26
C LEU A 212 14.86 -21.39 -8.60
N VAL A 213 15.64 -20.32 -8.45
CA VAL A 213 15.14 -19.06 -7.86
C VAL A 213 14.07 -18.42 -8.75
N ILE A 214 14.26 -18.41 -10.07
CA ILE A 214 13.29 -17.86 -11.01
C ILE A 214 11.99 -18.67 -10.95
N LEU A 215 12.07 -19.99 -11.05
CA LEU A 215 10.89 -20.87 -10.97
C LEU A 215 10.17 -20.74 -9.63
N GLY A 216 10.91 -20.70 -8.52
CA GLY A 216 10.36 -20.49 -7.18
C GLY A 216 9.67 -19.13 -7.05
N THR A 217 10.26 -18.06 -7.59
CA THR A 217 9.67 -16.72 -7.56
C THR A 217 8.41 -16.63 -8.43
N VAL A 218 8.42 -17.25 -9.62
CA VAL A 218 7.23 -17.31 -10.48
C VAL A 218 6.10 -18.05 -9.76
N LEU A 219 6.40 -19.20 -9.15
CA LEU A 219 5.42 -19.97 -8.36
C LEU A 219 4.87 -19.14 -7.20
N ALA A 220 5.73 -18.41 -6.48
CA ALA A 220 5.32 -17.53 -5.40
C ALA A 220 4.35 -16.42 -5.88
N TYR A 221 4.59 -15.82 -7.05
CA TYR A 221 3.66 -14.86 -7.66
C TYR A 221 2.32 -15.49 -8.05
N LEU A 222 2.32 -16.71 -8.59
CA LEU A 222 1.09 -17.41 -8.91
C LEU A 222 0.27 -17.69 -7.64
N LEU A 223 0.92 -18.13 -6.57
CA LEU A 223 0.27 -18.35 -5.26
C LEU A 223 -0.25 -17.03 -4.67
N MET A 224 0.50 -15.91 -4.81
CA MET A 224 0.05 -14.59 -4.40
C MET A 224 -1.22 -14.19 -5.14
N LEU A 225 -1.27 -14.31 -6.47
CA LEU A 225 -2.44 -13.98 -7.27
C LEU A 225 -3.65 -14.83 -6.86
N LEU A 226 -3.44 -16.13 -6.60
CA LEU A 226 -4.48 -17.02 -6.12
C LEU A 226 -5.00 -16.57 -4.74
N THR A 227 -4.11 -16.24 -3.82
CA THR A 227 -4.48 -15.73 -2.49
C THR A 227 -5.33 -14.46 -2.59
N VAL A 228 -4.92 -13.52 -3.45
CA VAL A 228 -5.66 -12.27 -3.66
C VAL A 228 -7.03 -12.50 -4.26
N SER A 229 -7.18 -13.47 -5.15
CA SER A 229 -8.48 -13.79 -5.78
C SER A 229 -9.52 -14.32 -4.77
N VAL A 230 -9.08 -14.91 -3.67
CA VAL A 230 -9.94 -15.45 -2.60
C VAL A 230 -10.17 -14.40 -1.49
N MET A 231 -9.37 -13.32 -1.45
CA MET A 231 -9.49 -12.30 -0.41
C MET A 231 -10.76 -11.47 -0.57
N PRO A 232 -11.44 -11.15 0.55
CA PRO A 232 -12.59 -10.24 0.53
C PRO A 232 -12.18 -8.86 -0.02
N ALA A 233 -13.04 -8.23 -0.82
CA ALA A 233 -12.83 -6.88 -1.37
C ALA A 233 -12.69 -5.77 -0.29
N THR A 234 -12.89 -6.11 0.98
CA THR A 234 -12.70 -5.22 2.12
C THR A 234 -11.22 -5.00 2.48
N VAL A 235 -10.33 -5.90 2.05
CA VAL A 235 -8.88 -5.77 2.29
C VAL A 235 -8.30 -4.87 1.20
N PRO A 236 -7.77 -3.68 1.55
CA PRO A 236 -7.18 -2.76 0.57
C PRO A 236 -5.79 -3.27 0.17
N ILE A 237 -5.72 -4.06 -0.89
CA ILE A 237 -4.46 -4.50 -1.48
C ILE A 237 -4.22 -3.64 -2.71
N ASP A 238 -3.10 -2.95 -2.76
CA ASP A 238 -2.64 -2.20 -3.93
C ASP A 238 -1.38 -2.87 -4.49
N PHE A 239 -1.48 -3.29 -5.76
CA PHE A 239 -0.36 -3.86 -6.48
C PHE A 239 0.34 -2.77 -7.28
N ALA A 240 1.33 -2.14 -6.68
CA ALA A 240 2.22 -1.27 -7.42
C ALA A 240 3.17 -2.13 -8.28
N PRO A 241 3.10 -2.08 -9.62
CA PRO A 241 3.92 -2.93 -10.51
C PRO A 241 5.42 -2.79 -10.23
N TRP A 242 5.85 -1.62 -9.85
CA TRP A 242 7.23 -1.32 -9.52
C TRP A 242 7.74 -2.13 -8.29
N ILE A 243 6.90 -2.32 -7.27
CA ILE A 243 7.23 -3.12 -6.07
C ILE A 243 7.39 -4.60 -6.47
N MET A 244 6.51 -5.11 -7.33
CA MET A 244 6.60 -6.47 -7.84
C MET A 244 7.90 -6.69 -8.60
N ILE A 245 8.26 -5.77 -9.51
CA ILE A 245 9.51 -5.84 -10.29
C ILE A 245 10.72 -5.77 -9.37
N SER A 246 10.75 -4.85 -8.40
CA SER A 246 11.88 -4.72 -7.47
C SER A 246 12.06 -5.95 -6.58
N THR A 247 10.97 -6.57 -6.14
CA THR A 247 11.03 -7.82 -5.37
C THR A 247 11.55 -8.97 -6.24
N PHE A 248 11.10 -9.07 -7.50
CA PHE A 248 11.60 -10.09 -8.44
C PHE A 248 13.12 -9.95 -8.68
N VAL A 249 13.56 -8.73 -8.98
CA VAL A 249 15.01 -8.45 -9.15
C VAL A 249 15.78 -8.73 -7.86
N GLY A 250 15.24 -8.33 -6.72
CA GLY A 250 15.85 -8.60 -5.41
C GLY A 250 16.03 -10.11 -5.17
N MET A 251 15.03 -10.93 -5.45
CA MET A 251 15.13 -12.39 -5.31
C MET A 251 16.18 -13.00 -6.24
N ILE A 252 16.27 -12.54 -7.49
CA ILE A 252 17.34 -13.00 -8.42
C ILE A 252 18.71 -12.64 -7.88
N LEU A 253 18.89 -11.42 -7.38
CA LEU A 253 20.18 -11.01 -6.77
C LEU A 253 20.52 -11.87 -5.54
N MET A 254 19.54 -12.16 -4.68
CA MET A 254 19.74 -13.07 -3.54
C MET A 254 20.10 -14.48 -3.99
N GLY A 255 19.47 -14.99 -5.05
CA GLY A 255 19.83 -16.28 -5.65
C GLY A 255 21.24 -16.31 -6.21
N ALA A 256 21.67 -15.24 -6.87
CA ALA A 256 23.03 -15.10 -7.38
C ALA A 256 24.05 -15.08 -6.22
N ILE A 257 23.82 -14.25 -5.20
CA ILE A 257 24.69 -14.13 -4.03
C ILE A 257 24.74 -15.46 -3.24
N GLY A 258 23.59 -16.08 -2.98
CA GLY A 258 23.50 -17.37 -2.32
C GLY A 258 24.21 -18.49 -3.07
N GLY A 259 24.14 -18.46 -4.42
CA GLY A 259 24.85 -19.38 -5.31
C GLY A 259 26.37 -19.21 -5.32
N LEU A 260 26.90 -18.07 -4.86
CA LEU A 260 28.35 -17.87 -4.73
C LEU A 260 28.96 -18.64 -3.55
N ILE A 261 28.21 -18.92 -2.50
CA ILE A 261 28.69 -19.57 -1.29
C ILE A 261 29.26 -20.98 -1.58
N PRO A 262 28.54 -21.86 -2.31
CA PRO A 262 29.07 -23.18 -2.62
C PRO A 262 30.22 -23.21 -3.61
N ILE A 263 30.51 -22.12 -4.32
CA ILE A 263 31.61 -22.06 -5.29
C ILE A 263 32.95 -22.37 -4.63
N ARG A 264 33.17 -21.91 -3.40
CA ARG A 264 34.43 -22.21 -2.66
C ARG A 264 34.61 -23.72 -2.45
N SER A 265 33.51 -24.47 -2.27
CA SER A 265 33.60 -25.94 -2.12
C SER A 265 33.92 -26.60 -3.45
N ILE A 266 33.38 -26.11 -4.57
CA ILE A 266 33.66 -26.63 -5.92
C ILE A 266 35.13 -26.40 -6.29
N LEU A 267 35.69 -25.25 -5.95
CA LEU A 267 37.10 -24.93 -6.21
C LEU A 267 38.07 -25.84 -5.43
N LYS A 268 37.66 -26.34 -4.27
CA LYS A 268 38.47 -27.23 -3.41
C LYS A 268 38.35 -28.72 -3.78
N VAL A 269 37.59 -29.07 -4.83
CA VAL A 269 37.49 -30.46 -5.29
C VAL A 269 38.83 -30.96 -5.78
N ASP A 270 39.39 -31.93 -5.07
CA ASP A 270 40.64 -32.60 -5.45
C ASP A 270 40.33 -33.80 -6.35
N PRO A 271 40.77 -33.80 -7.61
CA PRO A 271 40.57 -34.93 -8.53
C PRO A 271 41.15 -36.25 -8.02
N SER A 272 42.15 -36.21 -7.16
CA SER A 272 42.80 -37.43 -6.63
C SER A 272 41.96 -38.22 -5.64
N LYS A 273 40.87 -37.60 -5.12
CA LYS A 273 39.94 -38.27 -4.20
C LYS A 273 38.78 -38.95 -4.90
N ALA A 274 38.78 -38.98 -6.23
CA ALA A 274 37.72 -39.61 -7.06
C ALA A 274 38.05 -41.06 -7.45
N VAL A 275 39.19 -41.54 -7.04
CA VAL A 275 39.67 -42.96 -7.25
C VAL A 275 39.58 -43.74 -5.95
#